data_ef3f3472e4ce670c95b199abe6adbd41
#
_entry.id   ef3f3472e4ce670c95b199abe6adbd41
#
_cell.length_a   1.000
_cell.length_b   1.000
_cell.length_c   1.000
_cell.angle_alpha   90.00
_cell.angle_beta   90.00
_cell.angle_gamma   90.00
#
_symmetry.space_group_name_H-M   'P 1'
#
loop_
_entity.id
_entity.type
_entity.pdbx_description
1 polymer ?
#
loop_
_entity_poly.entity_id
_entity_poly.type
_entity_poly.pdbx_seq_one_letter_code
_entity_poly.pdbx_strand_id
1 'polypeptide(L)'
;LTQSCFNHAVIVLLDYGRDSGAMGCVLNYSTNFGLNDILENVRYEGVPVFGGGPVGLDRLFFLHTLGEDILPGANVVTPGLWVGGDFDAVADYVNAGYTTEGELRFFLGYSGWEAGQLEDEIDEGTWATLRMPDDPSELLRGDGDAVWHNAVRALGKEYRDWQLYPRNIHSN
;
A
#
# COMPACT_ATOMS: atom_id res chain seq x y z
N LEU A 1 -11.16 -14.20 -7.22
CA LEU A 1 -9.94 -13.46 -7.56
C LEU A 1 -8.83 -14.45 -7.88
N THR A 2 -8.42 -14.50 -9.13
CA THR A 2 -7.33 -15.38 -9.54
C THR A 2 -6.01 -14.91 -8.90
N GLN A 3 -5.24 -15.84 -8.38
CA GLN A 3 -3.92 -15.62 -7.75
C GLN A 3 -2.97 -14.70 -8.54
N SER A 4 -3.22 -14.52 -9.82
CA SER A 4 -2.40 -13.69 -10.71
C SER A 4 -2.43 -12.18 -10.39
N CYS A 5 -3.48 -11.68 -9.74
CA CYS A 5 -3.61 -10.25 -9.42
C CYS A 5 -2.70 -9.79 -8.28
N PHE A 6 -2.24 -10.72 -7.43
CA PHE A 6 -1.49 -10.40 -6.21
C PHE A 6 -0.10 -11.04 -6.17
N ASN A 7 0.47 -11.31 -7.34
CA ASN A 7 1.83 -11.85 -7.41
C ASN A 7 2.83 -10.87 -6.78
N HIS A 8 3.61 -11.33 -5.81
CA HIS A 8 4.56 -10.53 -5.04
C HIS A 8 3.93 -9.32 -4.32
N ALA A 9 2.65 -9.38 -3.98
CA ALA A 9 1.99 -8.29 -3.27
C ALA A 9 2.38 -8.26 -1.79
N VAL A 10 2.69 -7.08 -1.31
CA VAL A 10 2.75 -6.75 0.13
C VAL A 10 1.58 -5.83 0.43
N ILE A 11 0.69 -6.26 1.31
CA ILE A 11 -0.56 -5.56 1.62
C ILE A 11 -0.55 -5.08 3.05
N VAL A 12 -0.90 -3.81 3.26
CA VAL A 12 -1.24 -3.30 4.57
C VAL A 12 -2.76 -3.35 4.73
N LEU A 13 -3.24 -3.97 5.81
CA LEU A 13 -4.66 -3.94 6.16
C LEU A 13 -5.01 -2.58 6.76
N LEU A 14 -6.05 -1.96 6.23
CA LEU A 14 -6.58 -0.67 6.69
C LEU A 14 -7.82 -0.87 7.56
N ASP A 15 -8.57 -1.92 7.30
CA ASP A 15 -9.75 -2.31 8.06
C ASP A 15 -9.88 -3.83 8.08
N TYR A 16 -10.25 -4.38 9.22
CA TYR A 16 -10.43 -5.81 9.40
C TYR A 16 -11.51 -6.11 10.44
N GLY A 17 -12.44 -6.96 10.06
CA GLY A 17 -13.41 -7.52 10.96
C GLY A 17 -13.74 -8.95 10.53
N ARG A 18 -13.75 -9.89 11.49
CA ARG A 18 -13.98 -11.30 11.21
C ARG A 18 -15.33 -11.53 10.50
N ASP A 19 -16.35 -10.77 10.89
CA ASP A 19 -17.71 -10.90 10.37
C ASP A 19 -18.04 -9.87 9.28
N SER A 20 -17.16 -8.90 9.03
CA SER A 20 -17.35 -7.81 8.05
C SER A 20 -16.42 -7.86 6.85
N GLY A 21 -15.35 -8.65 6.93
CA GLY A 21 -14.33 -8.73 5.90
C GLY A 21 -13.12 -7.85 6.17
N ALA A 22 -12.32 -7.64 5.14
CA ALA A 22 -11.09 -6.87 5.23
C ALA A 22 -10.92 -5.94 4.03
N MET A 23 -10.19 -4.87 4.24
CA MET A 23 -9.77 -3.91 3.22
C MET A 23 -8.31 -3.55 3.44
N GLY A 24 -7.56 -3.45 2.36
CA GLY A 24 -6.16 -3.07 2.41
C GLY A 24 -5.64 -2.48 1.11
N CYS A 25 -4.41 -2.00 1.15
CA CYS A 25 -3.71 -1.51 -0.03
C CYS A 25 -2.46 -2.32 -0.30
N VAL A 26 -2.26 -2.71 -1.55
CA VAL A 26 -0.98 -3.23 -2.03
C VAL A 26 0.03 -2.09 -2.01
N LEU A 27 1.17 -2.29 -1.34
CA LEU A 27 2.18 -1.24 -1.16
C LEU A 27 3.13 -1.09 -2.34
N ASN A 28 3.28 -2.13 -3.16
CA ASN A 28 4.45 -2.31 -4.02
C ASN A 28 4.14 -2.49 -5.50
N TYR A 29 2.94 -2.19 -5.96
CA TYR A 29 2.59 -2.23 -7.38
C TYR A 29 2.72 -0.83 -8.00
N SER A 30 3.75 -0.64 -8.79
CA SER A 30 3.97 0.62 -9.52
C SER A 30 2.92 0.81 -10.62
N THR A 31 2.54 2.06 -10.85
CA THR A 31 1.76 2.47 -12.02
C THR A 31 2.58 3.40 -12.91
N ASN A 32 2.04 3.75 -14.08
CA ASN A 32 2.64 4.77 -14.96
C ASN A 32 2.18 6.20 -14.61
N PHE A 33 1.39 6.37 -13.52
CA PHE A 33 0.86 7.67 -13.13
C PHE A 33 1.75 8.35 -12.10
N GLY A 34 1.92 9.67 -12.25
CA GLY A 34 2.33 10.56 -11.19
C GLY A 34 1.10 11.18 -10.51
N LEU A 35 1.28 11.72 -9.32
CA LEU A 35 0.18 12.35 -8.59
C LEU A 35 -0.41 13.54 -9.35
N ASN A 36 0.42 14.28 -10.10
CA ASN A 36 0.00 15.38 -10.97
C ASN A 36 -0.89 14.94 -12.14
N ASP A 37 -0.88 13.65 -12.51
CA ASP A 37 -1.81 13.10 -13.52
C ASP A 37 -3.22 12.84 -12.94
N ILE A 38 -3.32 12.73 -11.61
CA ILE A 38 -4.54 12.34 -10.90
C ILE A 38 -5.22 13.56 -10.26
N LEU A 39 -4.45 14.41 -9.58
CA LEU A 39 -4.95 15.60 -8.89
C LEU A 39 -4.62 16.87 -9.68
N GLU A 40 -5.64 17.55 -10.15
CA GLU A 40 -5.50 18.77 -10.97
C GLU A 40 -4.76 19.91 -10.24
N ASN A 41 -4.89 19.98 -8.93
CA ASN A 41 -4.23 21.01 -8.09
C ASN A 41 -2.80 20.65 -7.70
N VAL A 42 -2.29 19.49 -8.10
CA VAL A 42 -0.88 19.10 -7.92
C VAL A 42 -0.11 19.44 -9.19
N ARG A 43 0.89 20.32 -9.04
CA ARG A 43 1.78 20.76 -10.14
C ARG A 43 3.18 20.14 -10.02
N TYR A 44 3.57 19.73 -8.81
CA TYR A 44 4.85 19.09 -8.57
C TYR A 44 4.88 17.73 -9.27
N GLU A 45 5.92 17.50 -10.07
CA GLU A 45 6.14 16.25 -10.79
C GLU A 45 7.08 15.34 -9.99
N GLY A 46 6.97 14.03 -10.22
CA GLY A 46 7.89 13.05 -9.63
C GLY A 46 7.37 12.36 -8.38
N VAL A 47 6.12 12.58 -7.97
CA VAL A 47 5.48 11.79 -6.92
C VAL A 47 4.76 10.61 -7.56
N PRO A 48 5.23 9.36 -7.35
CA PRO A 48 4.62 8.19 -7.97
C PRO A 48 3.28 7.84 -7.31
N VAL A 49 2.40 7.23 -8.10
CA VAL A 49 1.17 6.61 -7.62
C VAL A 49 1.26 5.11 -7.82
N PHE A 50 0.97 4.36 -6.76
CA PHE A 50 0.98 2.89 -6.76
C PHE A 50 -0.43 2.34 -6.98
N GLY A 51 -0.55 1.11 -7.43
CA GLY A 51 -1.82 0.39 -7.51
C GLY A 51 -2.12 -0.30 -6.20
N GLY A 52 -3.18 0.10 -5.51
CA GLY A 52 -3.54 -0.45 -4.19
C GLY A 52 -4.39 -1.73 -4.25
N GLY A 53 -4.89 -2.08 -5.43
CA GLY A 53 -5.72 -3.27 -5.65
C GLY A 53 -6.73 -3.11 -6.78
N PRO A 54 -7.49 -4.17 -7.07
CA PRO A 54 -8.39 -4.23 -8.23
C PRO A 54 -9.75 -3.55 -8.04
N VAL A 55 -10.07 -3.06 -6.84
CA VAL A 55 -11.38 -2.49 -6.51
C VAL A 55 -11.27 -0.97 -6.44
N GLY A 56 -12.30 -0.27 -6.92
CA GLY A 56 -12.39 1.19 -6.82
C GLY A 56 -11.21 1.91 -7.48
N LEU A 57 -10.91 1.60 -8.73
CA LEU A 57 -9.75 2.12 -9.46
C LEU A 57 -9.76 3.63 -9.69
N ASP A 58 -10.87 4.28 -9.45
CA ASP A 58 -11.06 5.73 -9.47
C ASP A 58 -10.86 6.40 -8.10
N ARG A 59 -10.57 5.62 -7.07
CA ARG A 59 -10.39 6.10 -5.70
C ARG A 59 -8.91 6.20 -5.35
N LEU A 60 -8.51 7.39 -4.90
CA LEU A 60 -7.16 7.68 -4.43
C LEU A 60 -7.08 7.56 -2.91
N PHE A 61 -6.16 6.72 -2.45
CA PHE A 61 -5.80 6.57 -1.03
C PHE A 61 -4.39 7.06 -0.80
N PHE A 62 -4.08 7.51 0.40
CA PHE A 62 -2.70 7.81 0.77
C PHE A 62 -2.43 7.44 2.22
N LEU A 63 -1.25 6.86 2.42
CA LEU A 63 -0.69 6.51 3.72
C LEU A 63 0.44 7.48 4.04
N HIS A 64 0.55 7.87 5.31
CA HIS A 64 1.57 8.85 5.71
C HIS A 64 1.94 8.75 7.18
N THR A 65 3.05 9.39 7.52
CA THR A 65 3.57 9.53 8.88
C THR A 65 3.36 10.94 9.44
N LEU A 66 2.70 11.83 8.68
CA LEU A 66 2.62 13.26 8.94
C LEU A 66 1.64 13.63 10.07
N GLY A 67 0.64 12.78 10.29
CA GLY A 67 -0.35 12.99 11.33
C GLY A 67 -1.46 13.98 10.96
N GLU A 68 -2.43 14.11 11.86
CA GLU A 68 -3.61 14.94 11.68
C GLU A 68 -3.31 16.44 11.72
N ASP A 69 -2.23 16.84 12.38
CA ASP A 69 -1.81 18.24 12.45
C ASP A 69 -1.41 18.81 11.08
N ILE A 70 -0.83 17.97 10.22
CA ILE A 70 -0.42 18.35 8.87
C ILE A 70 -1.50 18.01 7.85
N LEU A 71 -2.13 16.84 8.00
CA LEU A 71 -3.22 16.37 7.14
C LEU A 71 -4.51 16.17 7.95
N PRO A 72 -5.30 17.22 8.14
CA PRO A 72 -6.53 17.16 8.93
C PRO A 72 -7.50 16.10 8.39
N GLY A 73 -8.17 15.39 9.30
CA GLY A 73 -9.11 14.33 8.95
C GLY A 73 -8.47 12.98 8.65
N ALA A 74 -7.16 12.83 8.87
CA ALA A 74 -6.48 11.56 8.77
C ALA A 74 -6.93 10.58 9.87
N ASN A 75 -6.97 9.28 9.53
CA ASN A 75 -7.30 8.22 10.47
C ASN A 75 -6.05 7.39 10.79
N VAL A 76 -5.92 7.00 12.05
CA VAL A 76 -4.79 6.15 12.49
C VAL A 76 -4.99 4.72 11.98
N VAL A 77 -3.99 4.18 11.32
CA VAL A 77 -3.91 2.75 10.95
C VAL A 77 -3.23 1.97 12.08
N THR A 78 -2.11 2.48 12.53
CA THR A 78 -1.32 1.99 13.67
C THR A 78 -0.54 3.18 14.23
N PRO A 79 -0.01 3.15 15.47
CA PRO A 79 0.82 4.23 15.96
C PRO A 79 1.93 4.59 14.97
N GLY A 80 1.96 5.86 14.53
CA GLY A 80 2.93 6.37 13.56
C GLY A 80 2.55 6.22 12.07
N LEU A 81 1.40 5.63 11.77
CA LEU A 81 0.90 5.50 10.39
C LEU A 81 -0.57 5.92 10.31
N TRP A 82 -0.86 6.82 9.40
CA TRP A 82 -2.19 7.35 9.12
C TRP A 82 -2.62 7.06 7.69
N VAL A 83 -3.92 7.05 7.46
CA VAL A 83 -4.52 6.95 6.12
C VAL A 83 -5.43 8.15 5.89
N GLY A 84 -5.34 8.73 4.69
CA GLY A 84 -6.19 9.80 4.23
C GLY A 84 -5.93 11.14 4.90
N GLY A 85 -6.91 12.00 4.81
CA GLY A 85 -6.87 13.38 5.24
C GLY A 85 -7.41 14.31 4.16
N ASP A 86 -7.33 15.60 4.40
CA ASP A 86 -7.77 16.63 3.48
C ASP A 86 -6.92 16.65 2.19
N PHE A 87 -7.58 16.57 1.03
CA PHE A 87 -6.91 16.54 -0.27
C PHE A 87 -6.22 17.86 -0.63
N ASP A 88 -6.77 18.99 -0.22
CA ASP A 88 -6.11 20.28 -0.47
C ASP A 88 -4.85 20.42 0.37
N ALA A 89 -4.89 19.96 1.62
CA ALA A 89 -3.72 19.95 2.50
C ALA A 89 -2.60 19.06 1.95
N VAL A 90 -2.92 17.88 1.42
CA VAL A 90 -1.91 17.00 0.84
C VAL A 90 -1.34 17.54 -0.47
N ALA A 91 -2.18 18.19 -1.29
CA ALA A 91 -1.72 18.88 -2.50
C ALA A 91 -0.76 20.03 -2.15
N ASP A 92 -1.09 20.83 -1.15
CA ASP A 92 -0.21 21.91 -0.66
C ASP A 92 1.14 21.38 -0.15
N TYR A 93 1.12 20.28 0.60
CA TYR A 93 2.33 19.62 1.08
C TYR A 93 3.24 19.19 -0.08
N VAL A 94 2.67 18.54 -1.08
CA VAL A 94 3.41 18.06 -2.25
C VAL A 94 3.92 19.23 -3.09
N ASN A 95 3.10 20.22 -3.37
CA ASN A 95 3.47 21.39 -4.16
C ASN A 95 4.56 22.25 -3.48
N ALA A 96 4.63 22.24 -2.16
CA ALA A 96 5.70 22.90 -1.40
C ALA A 96 7.07 22.23 -1.55
N GLY A 97 7.11 21.03 -2.15
CA GLY A 97 8.35 20.27 -2.39
C GLY A 97 8.86 19.52 -1.17
N TYR A 98 8.04 19.31 -0.16
CA TYR A 98 8.43 18.49 1.00
C TYR A 98 8.63 17.02 0.59
N THR A 99 9.50 16.34 1.33
CA THR A 99 9.83 14.94 1.11
C THR A 99 8.60 14.04 1.21
N THR A 100 8.40 13.22 0.18
CA THR A 100 7.35 12.18 0.16
C THR A 100 7.90 10.79 0.47
N GLU A 101 9.13 10.48 0.07
CA GLU A 101 9.78 9.18 0.34
C GLU A 101 9.86 8.91 1.84
N GLY A 102 9.24 7.80 2.26
CA GLY A 102 9.14 7.43 3.67
C GLY A 102 8.10 8.20 4.49
N GLU A 103 7.49 9.24 3.94
CA GLU A 103 6.54 10.11 4.62
C GLU A 103 5.12 10.00 4.08
N LEU A 104 4.98 9.80 2.76
CA LEU A 104 3.70 9.88 2.08
C LEU A 104 3.72 9.00 0.82
N ARG A 105 2.74 8.10 0.68
CA ARG A 105 2.61 7.24 -0.50
C ARG A 105 1.16 7.17 -0.95
N PHE A 106 0.95 7.26 -2.26
CA PHE A 106 -0.36 7.31 -2.91
C PHE A 106 -0.70 6.01 -3.62
N PHE A 107 -1.99 5.64 -3.58
CA PHE A 107 -2.50 4.40 -4.14
C PHE A 107 -3.81 4.65 -4.89
N LEU A 108 -3.93 4.09 -6.10
CA LEU A 108 -5.20 3.98 -6.81
C LEU A 108 -5.81 2.60 -6.56
N GLY A 109 -7.06 2.59 -6.17
CA GLY A 109 -7.78 1.37 -5.86
C GLY A 109 -7.36 0.74 -4.53
N TYR A 110 -8.03 -0.34 -4.17
CA TYR A 110 -7.79 -1.08 -2.95
C TYR A 110 -8.06 -2.58 -3.15
N SER A 111 -7.65 -3.37 -2.19
CA SER A 111 -7.92 -4.81 -2.11
C SER A 111 -8.98 -5.07 -1.04
N GLY A 112 -9.94 -5.92 -1.35
CA GLY A 112 -11.04 -6.24 -0.46
C GLY A 112 -11.23 -7.75 -0.31
N TRP A 113 -11.65 -8.17 0.87
CA TRP A 113 -12.02 -9.55 1.19
C TRP A 113 -13.39 -9.56 1.87
N GLU A 114 -14.22 -10.50 1.45
CA GLU A 114 -15.48 -10.78 2.14
C GLU A 114 -15.21 -11.42 3.50
N ALA A 115 -16.24 -11.42 4.37
CA ALA A 115 -16.15 -12.07 5.69
C ALA A 115 -15.67 -13.52 5.55
N GLY A 116 -14.60 -13.88 6.27
CA GLY A 116 -13.99 -15.21 6.25
C GLY A 116 -13.05 -15.49 5.08
N GLN A 117 -13.08 -14.71 4.02
CA GLN A 117 -12.26 -14.97 2.82
C GLN A 117 -10.76 -14.84 3.10
N LEU A 118 -10.35 -13.80 3.81
CA LEU A 118 -8.94 -13.59 4.13
C LEU A 118 -8.39 -14.71 5.01
N GLU A 119 -9.16 -15.12 6.01
CA GLU A 119 -8.80 -16.21 6.91
C GLU A 119 -8.64 -17.53 6.15
N ASP A 120 -9.57 -17.85 5.26
CA ASP A 120 -9.48 -19.05 4.42
C ASP A 120 -8.24 -19.03 3.52
N GLU A 121 -7.93 -17.90 2.91
CA GLU A 121 -6.75 -17.72 2.06
C GLU A 121 -5.44 -17.81 2.86
N ILE A 122 -5.41 -17.35 4.10
CA ILE A 122 -4.27 -17.53 5.01
C ILE A 122 -4.10 -19.01 5.37
N ASP A 123 -5.17 -19.69 5.72
CA ASP A 123 -5.17 -21.11 6.07
C ASP A 123 -4.73 -22.00 4.89
N GLU A 124 -5.08 -21.62 3.67
CA GLU A 124 -4.65 -22.27 2.43
C GLU A 124 -3.21 -21.94 2.03
N GLY A 125 -2.53 -21.03 2.73
CA GLY A 125 -1.16 -20.63 2.43
C GLY A 125 -1.02 -19.63 1.28
N THR A 126 -2.11 -19.00 0.84
CA THR A 126 -2.10 -17.94 -0.17
C THR A 126 -1.40 -16.69 0.35
N TRP A 127 -1.61 -16.36 1.61
CA TRP A 127 -1.01 -15.22 2.30
C TRP A 127 -0.19 -15.66 3.50
N ALA A 128 0.93 -15.00 3.72
CA ALA A 128 1.65 -15.02 4.97
C ALA A 128 1.46 -13.70 5.71
N THR A 129 1.38 -13.75 7.03
CA THR A 129 1.17 -12.56 7.85
C THR A 129 2.47 -12.07 8.47
N LEU A 130 2.63 -10.74 8.50
CA LEU A 130 3.70 -10.05 9.19
C LEU A 130 3.12 -9.08 10.20
N ARG A 131 3.87 -8.85 11.25
CA ARG A 131 3.62 -7.71 12.14
C ARG A 131 3.99 -6.41 11.44
N MET A 132 3.27 -5.35 11.78
CA MET A 132 3.65 -4.00 11.40
C MET A 132 5.10 -3.74 11.88
N PRO A 133 5.98 -3.16 11.05
CA PRO A 133 7.34 -2.82 11.50
C PRO A 133 7.30 -1.78 12.62
N ASP A 134 8.32 -1.77 13.46
CA ASP A 134 8.45 -0.80 14.56
C ASP A 134 8.50 0.64 14.04
N ASP A 135 9.12 0.85 12.88
CA ASP A 135 9.08 2.10 12.13
C ASP A 135 8.18 1.95 10.91
N PRO A 136 6.91 2.41 10.97
CA PRO A 136 5.96 2.27 9.86
C PRO A 136 6.38 3.01 8.57
N SER A 137 7.29 3.98 8.66
CA SER A 137 7.83 4.67 7.49
C SER A 137 8.54 3.75 6.51
N GLU A 138 9.01 2.59 6.99
CA GLU A 138 9.62 1.56 6.15
C GLU A 138 8.65 1.05 5.06
N LEU A 139 7.35 1.07 5.31
CA LEU A 139 6.32 0.67 4.34
C LEU A 139 6.15 1.68 3.20
N LEU A 140 6.64 2.90 3.39
CA LEU A 140 6.48 4.02 2.46
C LEU A 140 7.77 4.35 1.72
N ARG A 141 8.77 3.45 1.75
CA ARG A 141 10.09 3.64 1.13
C ARG A 141 10.35 2.62 0.04
N GLY A 142 11.22 3.01 -0.87
CA GLY A 142 11.76 2.14 -1.90
C GLY A 142 10.81 1.84 -3.04
N ASP A 143 11.33 1.11 -4.01
CA ASP A 143 10.55 0.57 -5.11
C ASP A 143 9.79 -0.71 -4.70
N GLY A 144 8.96 -1.20 -5.60
CA GLY A 144 8.13 -2.37 -5.33
C GLY A 144 8.92 -3.64 -5.05
N ASP A 145 10.07 -3.82 -5.69
CA ASP A 145 10.90 -5.00 -5.50
C ASP A 145 11.61 -4.97 -4.14
N ALA A 146 12.08 -3.81 -3.71
CA ALA A 146 12.67 -3.63 -2.38
C ALA A 146 11.65 -3.92 -1.27
N VAL A 147 10.43 -3.45 -1.40
CA VAL A 147 9.34 -3.71 -0.43
C VAL A 147 9.07 -5.21 -0.33
N TRP A 148 8.97 -5.91 -1.47
CA TRP A 148 8.77 -7.36 -1.49
C TRP A 148 9.92 -8.12 -0.82
N HIS A 149 11.16 -7.84 -1.21
CA HIS A 149 12.32 -8.53 -0.65
C HIS A 149 12.48 -8.30 0.85
N ASN A 150 12.20 -7.09 1.34
CA ASN A 150 12.21 -6.79 2.76
C ASN A 150 11.14 -7.56 3.54
N ALA A 151 9.93 -7.67 2.98
CA ALA A 151 8.84 -8.43 3.58
C ALA A 151 9.17 -9.93 3.68
N VAL A 152 9.66 -10.53 2.59
CA VAL A 152 10.04 -11.96 2.59
C VAL A 152 11.19 -12.23 3.56
N ARG A 153 12.16 -11.33 3.63
CA ARG A 153 13.25 -11.45 4.60
C ARG A 153 12.75 -11.41 6.05
N ALA A 154 11.77 -10.56 6.33
CA ALA A 154 11.14 -10.45 7.65
C ALA A 154 10.33 -11.69 8.03
N LEU A 155 9.76 -12.43 7.07
CA LEU A 155 9.07 -13.70 7.30
C LEU A 155 10.00 -14.81 7.78
N GLY A 156 11.29 -14.77 7.41
CA GLY A 156 12.29 -15.75 7.86
C GLY A 156 12.68 -16.77 6.78
N LYS A 157 13.48 -17.76 7.22
CA LYS A 157 14.18 -18.70 6.32
C LYS A 157 13.23 -19.60 5.51
N GLU A 158 12.10 -19.96 6.08
CA GLU A 158 11.11 -20.84 5.46
C GLU A 158 10.47 -20.25 4.19
N TYR A 159 10.54 -18.92 4.01
CA TYR A 159 10.00 -18.20 2.87
C TYR A 159 11.07 -17.72 1.87
N ARG A 160 12.33 -18.14 2.03
CA ARG A 160 13.43 -17.70 1.15
C ARG A 160 13.17 -17.98 -0.33
N ASP A 161 12.54 -19.10 -0.62
CA ASP A 161 12.24 -19.50 -1.99
C ASP A 161 11.28 -18.53 -2.68
N TRP A 162 10.47 -17.78 -1.92
CA TRP A 162 9.59 -16.76 -2.47
C TRP A 162 10.35 -15.62 -3.16
N GLN A 163 11.58 -15.35 -2.75
CA GLN A 163 12.44 -14.34 -3.40
C GLN A 163 12.88 -14.76 -4.82
N LEU A 164 12.84 -16.05 -5.10
CA LEU A 164 13.28 -16.60 -6.37
C LEU A 164 12.17 -16.58 -7.44
N TYR A 165 10.92 -16.39 -7.05
CA TYR A 165 9.81 -16.34 -8.00
C TYR A 165 9.84 -15.02 -8.78
N PRO A 166 9.87 -15.06 -10.12
CA PRO A 166 9.85 -13.85 -10.92
C PRO A 166 8.50 -13.14 -10.80
N ARG A 167 8.53 -11.81 -10.80
CA ARG A 167 7.35 -10.95 -10.67
C ARG A 167 6.33 -11.15 -11.79
N ASN A 168 6.79 -11.54 -12.97
CA ASN A 168 5.97 -11.75 -14.17
C ASN A 168 6.10 -13.17 -14.67
N ILE A 169 5.25 -14.07 -14.18
CA ILE A 169 5.15 -15.41 -14.77
C ILE A 169 4.21 -15.40 -15.99
N HIS A 170 3.37 -14.40 -16.17
CA HIS A 170 2.44 -14.29 -17.30
C HIS A 170 2.22 -12.84 -17.73
N SER A 171 3.13 -12.31 -18.53
CA SER A 171 2.79 -11.29 -19.50
C SER A 171 2.67 -11.98 -20.87
N ASN A 172 1.52 -12.57 -21.12
CA ASN A 172 1.02 -12.90 -22.44
C ASN A 172 -0.46 -12.60 -22.48
#